data_32c67986a5aa5d4bcaf3a680f8526f87
#
_entry.id   32c67986a5aa5d4bcaf3a680f8526f87
#
_cell.length_a   1.000
_cell.length_b   1.000
_cell.length_c   1.000
_cell.angle_alpha   90.00
_cell.angle_beta   90.00
_cell.angle_gamma   90.00
#
_symmetry.space_group_name_H-M   'P 1'
#
loop_
_entity.id
_entity.type
_entity.pdbx_description
1 polymer ?
#
loop_
_entity_poly.entity_id
_entity_poly.type
_entity_poly.pdbx_seq_one_letter_code
_entity_poly.pdbx_strand_id
1 'polypeptide(L)'
;MTTQASHAPLLHKIVLRDVTEGDRQRLLDWRNSPEVAAFMYSDHKIGQAEHDRWFDGMAGDARRRYWVIEVDGEPVGQANLADIDTRNRRCAWAYYLASPSVRGLGVGSYIEFWMIEYVFGTLGFDKLWCEVLLSNESVWKLHERYGFQREALFRHHVVKDGAPADVVGLGLLAQDWPARREEMAQRLTAKGYALPFA
;
A
#
# COMPACT_ATOMS: atom_id res chain seq x y z
N MET A 1 -26.48 -9.33 -34.47
CA MET A 1 -26.86 -9.37 -33.03
C MET A 1 -25.66 -8.94 -32.23
N THR A 2 -25.64 -7.68 -31.84
CA THR A 2 -24.53 -7.08 -31.10
C THR A 2 -24.74 -7.38 -29.63
N THR A 3 -23.89 -8.25 -29.07
CA THR A 3 -23.88 -8.55 -27.64
C THR A 3 -23.38 -7.32 -26.89
N GLN A 4 -24.29 -6.54 -26.31
CA GLN A 4 -23.94 -5.52 -25.32
C GLN A 4 -23.31 -6.24 -24.13
N ALA A 5 -22.02 -6.01 -23.92
CA ALA A 5 -21.36 -6.38 -22.67
C ALA A 5 -22.04 -5.59 -21.54
N SER A 6 -22.79 -6.29 -20.70
CA SER A 6 -23.36 -5.77 -19.48
C SER A 6 -22.20 -5.36 -18.56
N HIS A 7 -21.86 -4.08 -18.54
CA HIS A 7 -20.95 -3.54 -17.55
C HIS A 7 -21.67 -3.63 -16.19
N ALA A 8 -21.18 -4.48 -15.32
CA ALA A 8 -21.59 -4.45 -13.93
C ALA A 8 -21.33 -3.02 -13.38
N PRO A 9 -22.23 -2.43 -12.59
CA PRO A 9 -22.00 -1.09 -12.04
C PRO A 9 -20.71 -1.09 -11.22
N LEU A 10 -19.88 -0.07 -11.43
CA LEU A 10 -18.68 0.16 -10.63
C LEU A 10 -19.10 0.24 -9.16
N LEU A 11 -18.59 -0.67 -8.33
CA LEU A 11 -18.99 -0.76 -6.92
C LEU A 11 -18.48 0.43 -6.11
N HIS A 12 -17.23 0.85 -6.36
CA HIS A 12 -16.59 1.92 -5.61
C HIS A 12 -15.54 2.63 -6.48
N LYS A 13 -15.45 3.94 -6.34
CA LYS A 13 -14.37 4.73 -6.93
C LYS A 13 -13.22 4.84 -5.93
N ILE A 14 -12.07 4.25 -6.26
CA ILE A 14 -10.86 4.36 -5.46
C ILE A 14 -9.90 5.36 -6.11
N VAL A 15 -9.40 6.29 -5.32
CA VAL A 15 -8.44 7.32 -5.75
C VAL A 15 -7.27 7.36 -4.77
N LEU A 16 -6.05 7.42 -5.30
CA LEU A 16 -4.86 7.78 -4.53
C LEU A 16 -4.50 9.21 -4.91
N ARG A 17 -4.76 10.15 -4.02
CA ARG A 17 -4.38 11.56 -4.19
C ARG A 17 -3.18 11.92 -3.33
N ASP A 18 -2.40 12.89 -3.77
CA ASP A 18 -1.29 13.40 -2.98
C ASP A 18 -1.79 13.93 -1.61
N VAL A 19 -0.94 13.76 -0.59
CA VAL A 19 -1.18 14.28 0.76
C VAL A 19 -1.16 15.81 0.73
N THR A 20 -2.06 16.44 1.45
CA THR A 20 -2.16 17.88 1.62
C THR A 20 -2.04 18.28 3.09
N GLU A 21 -1.85 19.57 3.37
CA GLU A 21 -1.83 20.09 4.75
C GLU A 21 -3.10 19.73 5.54
N GLY A 22 -4.24 19.67 4.87
CA GLY A 22 -5.52 19.29 5.49
C GLY A 22 -5.56 17.82 6.00
N ASP A 23 -4.58 16.99 5.61
CA ASP A 23 -4.49 15.59 6.05
C ASP A 23 -3.62 15.41 7.29
N ARG A 24 -2.87 16.44 7.72
CA ARG A 24 -1.89 16.37 8.81
C ARG A 24 -2.45 15.69 10.06
N GLN A 25 -3.53 16.21 10.61
CA GLN A 25 -4.13 15.67 11.84
C GLN A 25 -4.70 14.26 11.62
N ARG A 26 -5.38 14.04 10.49
CA ARG A 26 -5.94 12.73 10.14
C ARG A 26 -4.88 11.64 10.09
N LEU A 27 -3.72 11.92 9.51
CA LEU A 27 -2.62 10.95 9.43
C LEU A 27 -2.06 10.61 10.83
N LEU A 28 -1.97 11.57 11.73
CA LEU A 28 -1.60 11.33 13.13
C LEU A 28 -2.62 10.44 13.84
N ASP A 29 -3.91 10.77 13.69
CA ASP A 29 -4.99 10.03 14.35
C ASP A 29 -5.01 8.58 13.84
N TRP A 30 -4.88 8.37 12.54
CA TRP A 30 -4.80 7.03 11.95
C TRP A 30 -3.59 6.23 12.44
N ARG A 31 -2.40 6.86 12.48
CA ARG A 31 -1.17 6.18 12.95
C ARG A 31 -1.26 5.76 14.41
N ASN A 32 -1.99 6.51 15.22
CA ASN A 32 -2.20 6.24 16.64
C ASN A 32 -3.44 5.35 16.91
N SER A 33 -4.25 5.04 15.90
CA SER A 33 -5.39 4.13 16.09
C SER A 33 -4.90 2.70 16.36
N PRO A 34 -5.56 1.94 17.26
CA PRO A 34 -5.15 0.58 17.58
C PRO A 34 -5.06 -0.33 16.35
N GLU A 35 -5.98 -0.16 15.40
CA GLU A 35 -6.08 -0.98 14.19
C GLU A 35 -4.88 -0.79 13.27
N VAL A 36 -4.32 0.42 13.19
CA VAL A 36 -3.13 0.73 12.39
C VAL A 36 -1.87 0.46 13.20
N ALA A 37 -1.79 0.96 14.44
CA ALA A 37 -0.61 0.83 15.29
C ALA A 37 -0.18 -0.62 15.50
N ALA A 38 -1.13 -1.56 15.57
CA ALA A 38 -0.86 -2.98 15.75
C ALA A 38 0.08 -3.58 14.69
N PHE A 39 0.07 -3.03 13.47
CA PHE A 39 0.85 -3.54 12.33
C PHE A 39 2.03 -2.65 11.93
N MET A 40 2.29 -1.59 12.70
CA MET A 40 3.43 -0.70 12.48
C MET A 40 4.65 -1.16 13.29
N TYR A 41 5.85 -0.81 12.85
CA TYR A 41 7.08 -1.12 13.57
C TYR A 41 7.18 -0.37 14.90
N SER A 42 6.80 0.91 14.92
CA SER A 42 6.72 1.69 16.16
C SER A 42 5.47 1.27 16.96
N ASP A 43 5.63 1.11 18.26
CA ASP A 43 4.57 0.78 19.21
C ASP A 43 4.27 1.90 20.22
N HIS A 44 5.08 2.95 20.23
CA HIS A 44 4.80 4.15 21.03
C HIS A 44 3.73 5.02 20.38
N LYS A 45 2.98 5.74 21.21
CA LYS A 45 2.06 6.78 20.73
C LYS A 45 2.84 7.96 20.15
N ILE A 46 2.62 8.25 18.88
CA ILE A 46 3.26 9.36 18.18
C ILE A 46 2.69 10.67 18.72
N GLY A 47 3.58 11.54 19.26
CA GLY A 47 3.19 12.87 19.74
C GLY A 47 3.10 13.87 18.58
N GLN A 48 2.34 14.99 18.82
CA GLN A 48 2.14 16.03 17.82
C GLN A 48 3.46 16.56 17.25
N ALA A 49 4.42 16.94 18.09
CA ALA A 49 5.68 17.50 17.64
C ALA A 49 6.55 16.52 16.82
N GLU A 50 6.45 15.22 17.09
CA GLU A 50 7.11 14.17 16.30
C GLU A 50 6.46 14.06 14.92
N HIS A 51 5.14 14.03 14.90
CA HIS A 51 4.35 13.97 13.68
C HIS A 51 4.56 15.19 12.79
N ASP A 52 4.55 16.39 13.37
CA ASP A 52 4.76 17.64 12.64
C ASP A 52 6.13 17.66 11.95
N ARG A 53 7.20 17.28 12.65
CA ARG A 53 8.54 17.15 12.03
C ARG A 53 8.58 16.18 10.86
N TRP A 54 7.91 15.03 11.01
CA TRP A 54 7.81 14.05 9.93
C TRP A 54 7.00 14.60 8.75
N PHE A 55 5.87 15.24 9.02
CA PHE A 55 5.00 15.79 8.00
C PHE A 55 5.68 16.93 7.22
N ASP A 56 6.33 17.86 7.91
CA ASP A 56 7.07 18.96 7.29
C ASP A 56 8.26 18.45 6.43
N GLY A 57 8.87 17.34 6.85
CA GLY A 57 9.94 16.69 6.10
C GLY A 57 9.50 15.99 4.81
N MET A 58 8.20 15.72 4.62
CA MET A 58 7.72 15.00 3.43
C MET A 58 7.94 15.78 2.13
N ALA A 59 7.70 17.08 2.14
CA ALA A 59 7.71 17.92 0.95
C ALA A 59 9.09 18.04 0.27
N GLY A 60 10.18 17.79 1.00
CA GLY A 60 11.55 17.92 0.50
C GLY A 60 12.27 16.60 0.24
N ASP A 61 11.66 15.48 0.57
CA ASP A 61 12.31 14.16 0.47
C ASP A 61 11.96 13.45 -0.84
N ALA A 62 12.83 13.61 -1.85
CA ALA A 62 12.68 12.95 -3.15
C ALA A 62 12.75 11.40 -3.07
N ARG A 63 13.17 10.85 -1.93
CA ARG A 63 13.22 9.39 -1.70
C ARG A 63 11.91 8.83 -1.17
N ARG A 64 10.88 9.67 -1.00
CA ARG A 64 9.57 9.27 -0.47
C ARG A 64 8.45 9.92 -1.26
N ARG A 65 7.31 9.23 -1.30
CA ARG A 65 6.06 9.77 -1.82
C ARG A 65 4.89 9.21 -1.02
N TYR A 66 3.88 10.05 -0.77
CA TYR A 66 2.74 9.68 0.08
C TYR A 66 1.43 10.03 -0.61
N TRP A 67 0.44 9.14 -0.47
CA TRP A 67 -0.92 9.36 -0.96
C TRP A 67 -1.93 9.08 0.13
N VAL A 68 -3.01 9.82 0.12
CA VAL A 68 -4.25 9.47 0.82
C VAL A 68 -5.06 8.56 -0.11
N ILE A 69 -5.54 7.45 0.45
CA ILE A 69 -6.46 6.54 -0.24
C ILE A 69 -7.87 7.02 0.05
N GLU A 70 -8.64 7.28 -1.00
CA GLU A 70 -10.06 7.63 -0.91
C GLU A 70 -10.92 6.55 -1.56
N VAL A 71 -12.06 6.26 -0.95
CA VAL A 71 -13.11 5.41 -1.49
C VAL A 71 -14.39 6.24 -1.54
N ASP A 72 -14.92 6.46 -2.75
CA ASP A 72 -16.10 7.30 -3.00
C ASP A 72 -15.99 8.73 -2.43
N GLY A 73 -14.77 9.27 -2.45
CA GLY A 73 -14.45 10.61 -1.94
C GLY A 73 -14.13 10.67 -0.44
N GLU A 74 -14.30 9.56 0.30
CA GLU A 74 -13.98 9.49 1.73
C GLU A 74 -12.56 8.99 1.95
N PRO A 75 -11.70 9.71 2.68
CA PRO A 75 -10.37 9.27 3.04
C PRO A 75 -10.43 8.06 3.99
N VAL A 76 -9.75 6.97 3.62
CA VAL A 76 -9.84 5.68 4.34
C VAL A 76 -8.49 5.10 4.74
N GLY A 77 -7.39 5.66 4.26
CA GLY A 77 -6.05 5.13 4.52
C GLY A 77 -4.96 5.92 3.83
N GLN A 78 -3.75 5.40 3.92
CA GLN A 78 -2.55 5.99 3.32
C GLN A 78 -1.74 4.91 2.60
N ALA A 79 -1.12 5.28 1.47
CA ALA A 79 -0.07 4.50 0.81
C ALA A 79 1.19 5.35 0.63
N ASN A 80 2.34 4.71 0.57
CA ASN A 80 3.59 5.41 0.32
C ASN A 80 4.60 4.59 -0.45
N LEU A 81 5.49 5.29 -1.14
CA LEU A 81 6.80 4.80 -1.54
C LEU A 81 7.86 5.34 -0.58
N ALA A 82 8.87 4.52 -0.31
CA ALA A 82 10.05 4.86 0.46
C ALA A 82 11.31 4.30 -0.22
N ASP A 83 12.46 4.77 0.21
CA ASP A 83 13.75 4.35 -0.35
C ASP A 83 13.78 4.35 -1.89
N ILE A 84 13.15 5.38 -2.48
CA ILE A 84 13.16 5.58 -3.92
C ILE A 84 14.60 5.76 -4.38
N ASP A 85 15.09 4.79 -5.16
CA ASP A 85 16.43 4.73 -5.68
C ASP A 85 16.36 4.68 -7.21
N THR A 86 16.43 5.85 -7.83
CA THR A 86 16.34 6.00 -9.30
C THR A 86 17.54 5.39 -10.02
N ARG A 87 18.72 5.34 -9.36
CA ARG A 87 19.92 4.74 -9.93
C ARG A 87 19.78 3.22 -10.05
N ASN A 88 19.28 2.57 -9.00
CA ASN A 88 19.06 1.13 -8.95
C ASN A 88 17.64 0.73 -9.38
N ARG A 89 16.81 1.69 -9.77
CA ARG A 89 15.45 1.52 -10.29
C ARG A 89 14.59 0.66 -9.38
N ARG A 90 14.57 0.98 -8.09
CA ARG A 90 13.84 0.25 -7.06
C ARG A 90 13.25 1.18 -6.01
N CYS A 91 12.21 0.73 -5.34
CA CYS A 91 11.68 1.40 -4.15
C CYS A 91 11.01 0.41 -3.20
N ALA A 92 10.88 0.82 -1.94
CA ALA A 92 10.01 0.17 -0.98
C ALA A 92 8.61 0.78 -1.05
N TRP A 93 7.60 0.06 -0.57
CA TRP A 93 6.25 0.56 -0.43
C TRP A 93 5.55 0.00 0.81
N ALA A 94 4.54 0.72 1.25
CA ALA A 94 3.62 0.28 2.29
C ALA A 94 2.27 0.96 2.14
N TYR A 95 1.22 0.38 2.76
CA TYR A 95 -0.07 1.03 2.93
C TYR A 95 -0.74 0.56 4.21
N TYR A 96 -1.71 1.33 4.66
CA TYR A 96 -2.69 0.89 5.65
C TYR A 96 -4.07 1.45 5.34
N LEU A 97 -5.09 0.71 5.77
CA LEU A 97 -6.49 1.14 5.73
C LEU A 97 -6.94 1.37 7.19
N ALA A 98 -7.26 2.63 7.49
CA ALA A 98 -7.64 3.05 8.84
C ALA A 98 -9.15 2.97 9.08
N SER A 99 -9.96 3.03 8.02
CA SER A 99 -11.41 2.95 8.15
C SER A 99 -11.91 1.50 8.13
N PRO A 100 -12.67 1.06 9.14
CA PRO A 100 -13.29 -0.26 9.12
C PRO A 100 -14.38 -0.41 8.03
N SER A 101 -14.92 0.69 7.49
CA SER A 101 -15.97 0.70 6.47
C SER A 101 -15.55 0.01 5.17
N VAL A 102 -14.26 -0.04 4.88
CA VAL A 102 -13.72 -0.63 3.64
C VAL A 102 -13.31 -2.09 3.78
N ARG A 103 -13.51 -2.69 4.95
CA ARG A 103 -13.20 -4.12 5.18
C ARG A 103 -14.07 -5.01 4.29
N GLY A 104 -13.44 -6.00 3.66
CA GLY A 104 -14.14 -6.94 2.77
C GLY A 104 -14.45 -6.40 1.37
N LEU A 105 -14.33 -5.11 1.10
CA LEU A 105 -14.58 -4.53 -0.22
C LEU A 105 -13.49 -4.86 -1.25
N GLY A 106 -12.31 -5.29 -0.82
CA GLY A 106 -11.19 -5.60 -1.73
C GLY A 106 -10.32 -4.39 -2.06
N VAL A 107 -10.45 -3.30 -1.28
CA VAL A 107 -9.65 -2.07 -1.45
C VAL A 107 -8.15 -2.37 -1.39
N GLY A 108 -7.69 -3.22 -0.45
CA GLY A 108 -6.29 -3.63 -0.38
C GLY A 108 -5.78 -4.27 -1.67
N SER A 109 -6.59 -5.12 -2.32
CA SER A 109 -6.24 -5.71 -3.62
C SER A 109 -6.13 -4.66 -4.72
N TYR A 110 -7.01 -3.64 -4.72
CA TYR A 110 -6.93 -2.55 -5.68
C TYR A 110 -5.65 -1.72 -5.48
N ILE A 111 -5.32 -1.38 -4.23
CA ILE A 111 -4.11 -0.61 -3.90
C ILE A 111 -2.84 -1.38 -4.32
N GLU A 112 -2.81 -2.68 -4.08
CA GLU A 112 -1.72 -3.55 -4.55
C GLU A 112 -1.51 -3.44 -6.06
N PHE A 113 -2.58 -3.63 -6.84
CA PHE A 113 -2.54 -3.51 -8.30
C PHE A 113 -2.11 -2.12 -8.74
N TRP A 114 -2.71 -1.08 -8.15
CA TRP A 114 -2.39 0.32 -8.46
C TRP A 114 -0.91 0.62 -8.24
N MET A 115 -0.37 0.18 -7.10
CA MET A 115 1.02 0.45 -6.73
C MET A 115 2.01 -0.24 -7.68
N ILE A 116 1.74 -1.50 -8.03
CA ILE A 116 2.58 -2.25 -8.96
C ILE A 116 2.57 -1.60 -10.36
N GLU A 117 1.40 -1.26 -10.89
CA GLU A 117 1.28 -0.57 -12.18
C GLU A 117 1.95 0.81 -12.15
N TYR A 118 1.82 1.55 -11.05
CA TYR A 118 2.48 2.84 -10.91
C TYR A 118 4.01 2.72 -10.91
N VAL A 119 4.55 1.79 -10.14
CA VAL A 119 6.01 1.64 -10.00
C VAL A 119 6.63 1.08 -11.27
N PHE A 120 6.05 0.08 -11.89
CA PHE A 120 6.62 -0.54 -13.08
C PHE A 120 6.23 0.21 -14.37
N GLY A 121 4.96 0.64 -14.49
CA GLY A 121 4.46 1.31 -15.69
C GLY A 121 4.80 2.79 -15.75
N THR A 122 4.60 3.54 -14.65
CA THR A 122 4.81 5.00 -14.65
C THR A 122 6.24 5.39 -14.28
N LEU A 123 6.81 4.80 -13.23
CA LEU A 123 8.20 5.11 -12.83
C LEU A 123 9.24 4.33 -13.64
N GLY A 124 8.86 3.24 -14.27
CA GLY A 124 9.75 2.38 -15.04
C GLY A 124 10.80 1.69 -14.19
N PHE A 125 10.52 1.39 -12.92
CA PHE A 125 11.46 0.73 -12.02
C PHE A 125 11.47 -0.79 -12.26
N ASP A 126 12.53 -1.44 -11.81
CA ASP A 126 12.76 -2.87 -12.02
C ASP A 126 12.32 -3.70 -10.81
N LYS A 127 12.24 -3.08 -9.62
CA LYS A 127 11.91 -3.80 -8.38
C LYS A 127 11.05 -2.96 -7.45
N LEU A 128 10.00 -3.60 -6.94
CA LEU A 128 9.18 -3.13 -5.82
C LEU A 128 9.35 -4.09 -4.65
N TRP A 129 9.59 -3.58 -3.43
CA TRP A 129 9.78 -4.43 -2.26
C TRP A 129 9.07 -3.88 -1.03
N CYS A 130 8.84 -4.73 -0.05
CA CYS A 130 8.22 -4.34 1.22
C CYS A 130 8.67 -5.25 2.36
N GLU A 131 8.45 -4.78 3.57
CA GLU A 131 8.63 -5.51 4.80
C GLU A 131 7.30 -5.58 5.55
N VAL A 132 6.98 -6.75 6.07
CA VAL A 132 5.72 -7.01 6.78
C VAL A 132 6.01 -7.81 8.04
N LEU A 133 5.41 -7.42 9.18
CA LEU A 133 5.47 -8.23 10.40
C LEU A 133 5.03 -9.66 10.06
N LEU A 134 5.78 -10.67 10.48
CA LEU A 134 5.45 -12.08 10.20
C LEU A 134 4.06 -12.44 10.72
N SER A 135 3.61 -11.83 11.81
CA SER A 135 2.26 -11.98 12.37
C SER A 135 1.14 -11.41 11.49
N ASN A 136 1.45 -10.49 10.57
CA ASN A 136 0.46 -9.92 9.64
C ASN A 136 0.28 -10.80 8.40
N GLU A 137 -0.16 -12.03 8.65
CA GLU A 137 -0.24 -13.08 7.65
C GLU A 137 -1.15 -12.74 6.46
N SER A 138 -2.23 -12.04 6.71
CA SER A 138 -3.19 -11.64 5.68
C SER A 138 -2.57 -10.73 4.62
N VAL A 139 -1.65 -9.85 5.02
CA VAL A 139 -0.99 -8.89 4.13
C VAL A 139 0.12 -9.54 3.33
N TRP A 140 1.07 -10.26 3.95
CA TRP A 140 2.14 -10.86 3.16
C TRP A 140 1.63 -12.00 2.24
N LYS A 141 0.54 -12.71 2.60
CA LYS A 141 -0.15 -13.63 1.67
C LYS A 141 -0.85 -12.90 0.52
N LEU A 142 -1.34 -11.68 0.75
CA LEU A 142 -1.86 -10.85 -0.34
C LEU A 142 -0.74 -10.50 -1.34
N HIS A 143 0.41 -10.05 -0.85
CA HIS A 143 1.57 -9.76 -1.69
C HIS A 143 2.01 -10.99 -2.51
N GLU A 144 2.10 -12.17 -1.90
CA GLU A 144 2.43 -13.42 -2.61
C GLU A 144 1.44 -13.73 -3.75
N ARG A 145 0.14 -13.48 -3.57
CA ARG A 145 -0.85 -13.64 -4.65
C ARG A 145 -0.59 -12.72 -5.83
N TYR A 146 -0.04 -11.54 -5.59
CA TYR A 146 0.34 -10.57 -6.62
C TYR A 146 1.72 -10.89 -7.25
N GLY A 147 2.38 -11.94 -6.79
CA GLY A 147 3.64 -12.42 -7.34
C GLY A 147 4.89 -12.00 -6.56
N PHE A 148 4.73 -11.28 -5.45
CA PHE A 148 5.87 -11.02 -4.57
C PHE A 148 6.45 -12.34 -4.05
N GLN A 149 7.76 -12.42 -4.02
CA GLN A 149 8.51 -13.55 -3.48
C GLN A 149 9.11 -13.18 -2.14
N ARG A 150 9.18 -14.12 -1.22
CA ARG A 150 9.92 -13.92 0.04
C ARG A 150 11.41 -13.92 -0.26
N GLU A 151 12.05 -12.82 0.03
CA GLU A 151 13.49 -12.65 -0.15
C GLU A 151 14.26 -12.73 1.17
N ALA A 152 13.58 -12.48 2.30
CA ALA A 152 14.20 -12.54 3.62
C ALA A 152 13.22 -12.91 4.73
N LEU A 153 13.75 -13.51 5.79
CA LEU A 153 13.15 -13.58 7.12
C LEU A 153 14.11 -12.92 8.10
N PHE A 154 13.73 -11.74 8.57
CA PHE A 154 14.49 -10.99 9.57
C PHE A 154 14.01 -11.40 10.96
N ARG A 155 14.77 -12.24 11.65
CA ARG A 155 14.43 -12.71 12.98
C ARG A 155 14.71 -11.65 14.04
N HIS A 156 13.77 -11.45 14.99
CA HIS A 156 13.86 -10.45 16.06
C HIS A 156 14.20 -9.05 15.53
N HIS A 157 13.57 -8.65 14.41
CA HIS A 157 13.92 -7.44 13.67
C HIS A 157 13.42 -6.18 14.34
N VAL A 158 12.28 -6.25 14.98
CA VAL A 158 11.66 -5.14 15.72
C VAL A 158 11.24 -5.61 17.12
N VAL A 159 11.05 -4.65 18.02
CA VAL A 159 10.40 -4.90 19.32
C VAL A 159 8.96 -4.42 19.21
N LYS A 160 8.02 -5.29 19.54
CA LYS A 160 6.59 -4.99 19.50
C LYS A 160 5.97 -5.42 20.82
N ASP A 161 5.30 -4.47 21.51
CA ASP A 161 4.70 -4.70 22.84
C ASP A 161 5.69 -5.34 23.83
N GLY A 162 6.95 -4.88 23.79
CA GLY A 162 8.03 -5.38 24.64
C GLY A 162 8.62 -6.75 24.25
N ALA A 163 8.16 -7.36 23.17
CA ALA A 163 8.66 -8.66 22.69
C ALA A 163 9.32 -8.54 21.29
N PRO A 164 10.38 -9.34 21.03
CA PRO A 164 10.94 -9.42 19.69
C PRO A 164 9.94 -9.97 18.68
N ALA A 165 9.86 -9.35 17.51
CA ALA A 165 9.00 -9.76 16.42
C ALA A 165 9.79 -9.94 15.12
N ASP A 166 9.43 -10.97 14.37
CA ASP A 166 10.03 -11.29 13.09
C ASP A 166 9.33 -10.51 11.97
N VAL A 167 10.11 -10.25 10.91
CA VAL A 167 9.65 -9.53 9.71
C VAL A 167 9.98 -10.34 8.48
N VAL A 168 9.05 -10.39 7.55
CA VAL A 168 9.23 -10.98 6.22
C VAL A 168 9.55 -9.86 5.23
N GLY A 169 10.64 -10.01 4.49
CA GLY A 169 10.98 -9.18 3.34
C GLY A 169 10.46 -9.81 2.06
N LEU A 170 9.70 -9.05 1.26
CA LEU A 170 9.14 -9.51 0.00
C LEU A 170 9.54 -8.58 -1.14
N GLY A 171 9.77 -9.15 -2.32
CA GLY A 171 10.12 -8.41 -3.53
C GLY A 171 9.37 -8.91 -4.75
N LEU A 172 9.04 -7.99 -5.65
CA LEU A 172 8.49 -8.27 -6.96
C LEU A 172 9.35 -7.60 -8.02
N LEU A 173 9.70 -8.34 -9.06
CA LEU A 173 10.43 -7.80 -10.21
C LEU A 173 9.45 -7.43 -11.34
N ALA A 174 9.76 -6.34 -12.05
CA ALA A 174 8.95 -5.88 -13.17
C ALA A 174 8.77 -6.97 -14.25
N GLN A 175 9.80 -7.78 -14.49
CA GLN A 175 9.74 -8.89 -15.46
C GLN A 175 8.79 -10.02 -15.04
N ASP A 176 8.50 -10.17 -13.74
CA ASP A 176 7.64 -11.26 -13.24
C ASP A 176 6.16 -10.83 -13.16
N TRP A 177 5.89 -9.53 -13.13
CA TRP A 177 4.54 -8.99 -13.02
C TRP A 177 3.58 -9.42 -14.16
N PRO A 178 3.97 -9.44 -15.45
CA PRO A 178 3.09 -9.84 -16.55
C PRO A 178 2.44 -11.20 -16.33
N ALA A 179 3.11 -12.15 -15.67
CA ALA A 179 2.58 -13.48 -15.40
C ALA A 179 1.38 -13.49 -14.44
N ARG A 180 1.18 -12.43 -13.66
CA ARG A 180 0.07 -12.28 -12.70
C ARG A 180 -0.92 -11.20 -13.08
N ARG A 181 -0.48 -10.22 -13.87
CA ARG A 181 -1.23 -9.00 -14.17
C ARG A 181 -2.64 -9.28 -14.68
N GLU A 182 -2.76 -10.14 -15.67
CA GLU A 182 -4.05 -10.44 -16.31
C GLU A 182 -5.03 -11.08 -15.30
N GLU A 183 -4.59 -12.07 -14.54
CA GLU A 183 -5.41 -12.71 -13.51
C GLU A 183 -5.88 -11.69 -12.46
N MET A 184 -4.99 -10.81 -11.98
CA MET A 184 -5.33 -9.83 -10.96
C MET A 184 -6.27 -8.75 -11.52
N ALA A 185 -6.07 -8.32 -12.76
CA ALA A 185 -6.96 -7.41 -13.46
C ALA A 185 -8.40 -7.98 -13.57
N GLN A 186 -8.51 -9.24 -13.99
CA GLN A 186 -9.81 -9.92 -14.07
C GLN A 186 -10.50 -10.05 -12.71
N ARG A 187 -9.74 -10.33 -11.66
CA ARG A 187 -10.27 -10.39 -10.29
C ARG A 187 -10.81 -9.03 -9.81
N LEU A 188 -10.15 -7.92 -10.16
CA LEU A 188 -10.61 -6.58 -9.81
C LEU A 188 -11.86 -6.19 -10.62
N THR A 189 -11.86 -6.43 -11.93
CA THR A 189 -13.03 -6.15 -12.77
C THR A 189 -14.23 -7.01 -12.40
N ALA A 190 -14.04 -8.27 -12.03
CA ALA A 190 -15.12 -9.12 -11.52
C ALA A 190 -15.73 -8.62 -10.22
N LYS A 191 -14.97 -7.83 -9.43
CA LYS A 191 -15.47 -7.12 -8.24
C LYS A 191 -16.09 -5.76 -8.56
N GLY A 192 -16.17 -5.36 -9.84
CA GLY A 192 -16.73 -4.07 -10.25
C GLY A 192 -15.76 -2.90 -10.16
N TYR A 193 -14.46 -3.12 -10.01
CA TYR A 193 -13.46 -2.04 -10.04
C TYR A 193 -13.04 -1.72 -11.48
N ALA A 194 -12.94 -0.42 -11.79
CA ALA A 194 -12.20 0.04 -12.97
C ALA A 194 -10.70 -0.13 -12.72
N LEU A 195 -9.96 -0.61 -13.74
CA LEU A 195 -8.52 -0.74 -13.61
C LEU A 195 -7.85 0.65 -13.59
N PRO A 196 -6.84 0.86 -12.75
CA PRO A 196 -6.03 2.08 -12.81
C PRO A 196 -5.19 2.08 -14.08
N PHE A 197 -4.89 3.26 -14.60
CA PHE A 197 -4.01 3.46 -15.77
C PHE A 197 -4.47 2.75 -17.07
N ALA A 198 -5.78 2.44 -17.21
CA ALA A 198 -6.36 1.85 -18.42
C ALA A 198 -6.61 2.90 -19.51
#